data_c0952db5e2001ac822b131368bcecbbe
#
_entry.id   c0952db5e2001ac822b131368bcecbbe
#
_cell.length_a   1.000
_cell.length_b   1.000
_cell.length_c   1.000
_cell.angle_alpha   90.00
_cell.angle_beta   90.00
_cell.angle_gamma   90.00
#
_symmetry.space_group_name_H-M   'P 1'
#
loop_
_entity.id
_entity.type
_entity.pdbx_description
1 polymer ?
#
loop_
_entity_poly.entity_id
_entity_poly.type
_entity_poly.pdbx_seq_one_letter_code
_entity_poly.pdbx_strand_id
1 'polypeptide(L)'
;MRWIHSDPPADAERLQADYTSARKLGKARLGQDWIFFPKFSGTSYLPYGQIRGAWLRVEEVIAKVCCGRANFDQIFLVVEDTNGQIRRAQMDTRAQGDAALAHVAAQNPATHIGFQK
;
A
#
# COMPACT_ATOMS: atom_id res chain seq x y z
N MET A 1 -4.25 18.93 0.81
CA MET A 1 -3.52 17.69 0.55
C MET A 1 -3.00 17.68 -0.88
N ARG A 2 -1.80 17.21 -1.06
CA ARG A 2 -1.17 17.18 -2.38
C ARG A 2 -1.21 15.77 -2.94
N TRP A 3 -1.68 15.65 -4.19
CA TRP A 3 -1.73 14.38 -4.88
C TRP A 3 -0.52 14.21 -5.80
N ILE A 4 0.05 13.02 -5.82
CA ILE A 4 1.06 12.65 -6.79
C ILE A 4 0.30 12.04 -7.97
N HIS A 5 0.58 12.54 -9.17
CA HIS A 5 -0.11 12.06 -10.36
C HIS A 5 0.14 10.59 -10.59
N SER A 6 -0.95 9.87 -10.82
CA SER A 6 -0.91 8.52 -11.32
C SER A 6 -1.75 8.47 -12.59
N ASP A 7 -1.40 7.61 -13.49
CA ASP A 7 -2.08 7.49 -14.76
C ASP A 7 -3.13 6.37 -14.66
N PRO A 8 -4.42 6.59 -14.98
CA PRO A 8 -5.00 7.80 -15.54
C PRO A 8 -5.27 8.86 -14.48
N PRO A 9 -5.37 10.14 -14.89
CA PRO A 9 -5.73 11.20 -13.97
C PRO A 9 -7.13 10.97 -13.39
N ALA A 10 -7.32 11.41 -12.16
CA ALA A 10 -8.58 11.24 -11.45
C ALA A 10 -9.08 12.58 -10.93
N ASP A 11 -10.41 12.65 -10.72
CA ASP A 11 -11.05 13.82 -10.16
C ASP A 11 -10.61 14.00 -8.70
N ALA A 12 -10.06 15.18 -8.39
CA ALA A 12 -9.54 15.47 -7.06
C ALA A 12 -10.63 15.39 -5.97
N GLU A 13 -11.85 15.79 -6.28
CA GLU A 13 -12.96 15.70 -5.32
C GLU A 13 -13.30 14.24 -4.99
N ARG A 14 -13.32 13.39 -5.99
CA ARG A 14 -13.60 11.97 -5.80
C ARG A 14 -12.44 11.30 -5.05
N LEU A 15 -11.20 11.65 -5.37
CA LEU A 15 -10.03 11.17 -4.66
C LEU A 15 -10.10 11.54 -3.18
N GLN A 16 -10.42 12.81 -2.89
CA GLN A 16 -10.50 13.29 -1.52
C GLN A 16 -11.62 12.60 -0.74
N ALA A 17 -12.77 12.40 -1.36
CA ALA A 17 -13.89 11.71 -0.74
C ALA A 17 -13.54 10.26 -0.42
N ASP A 18 -12.93 9.56 -1.37
CA ASP A 18 -12.53 8.17 -1.17
C ASP A 18 -11.43 8.06 -0.11
N TYR A 19 -10.48 9.00 -0.12
CA TYR A 19 -9.41 9.04 0.87
C TYR A 19 -9.96 9.24 2.29
N THR A 20 -10.92 10.15 2.43
CA THR A 20 -11.50 10.48 3.74
C THR A 20 -12.24 9.29 4.34
N SER A 21 -12.92 8.51 3.51
CA SER A 21 -13.66 7.31 3.96
C SER A 21 -12.82 6.04 3.93
N ALA A 22 -11.57 6.11 3.47
CA ALA A 22 -10.72 4.94 3.30
C ALA A 22 -10.33 4.33 4.65
N ARG A 23 -10.17 3.01 4.64
CA ARG A 23 -9.68 2.27 5.80
C ARG A 23 -8.17 2.42 5.91
N LYS A 24 -7.72 2.89 7.05
CA LYS A 24 -6.28 3.02 7.30
C LYS A 24 -5.71 1.69 7.77
N LEU A 25 -4.74 1.17 7.02
CA LEU A 25 -4.00 -0.04 7.38
C LEU A 25 -2.51 0.28 7.29
N GLY A 26 -1.85 0.38 8.44
CA GLY A 26 -0.46 0.82 8.49
C GLY A 26 -0.29 2.21 7.88
N LYS A 27 0.63 2.34 6.95
CA LYS A 27 0.91 3.59 6.24
C LYS A 27 0.10 3.74 4.95
N ALA A 28 -0.78 2.79 4.64
CA ALA A 28 -1.64 2.86 3.46
C ALA A 28 -3.07 3.20 3.86
N ARG A 29 -3.84 3.70 2.91
CA ARG A 29 -5.29 3.84 3.04
C ARG A 29 -5.97 3.17 1.87
N LEU A 30 -6.95 2.33 2.15
CA LEU A 30 -7.63 1.55 1.15
C LEU A 30 -9.05 2.03 1.02
N GLY A 31 -9.32 2.75 -0.08
CA GLY A 31 -10.65 3.26 -0.38
C GLY A 31 -11.47 2.26 -1.18
N GLN A 32 -12.61 2.72 -1.71
CA GLN A 32 -13.46 1.91 -2.56
C GLN A 32 -12.90 1.77 -3.98
N ASP A 33 -12.36 2.85 -4.52
CA ASP A 33 -11.91 2.91 -5.91
C ASP A 33 -10.40 2.98 -6.05
N TRP A 34 -9.71 3.49 -5.05
CA TRP A 34 -8.26 3.67 -5.07
C TRP A 34 -7.62 3.18 -3.81
N ILE A 35 -6.37 2.74 -3.93
CA ILE A 35 -5.47 2.56 -2.80
C ILE A 35 -4.55 3.78 -2.73
N PHE A 36 -4.30 4.27 -1.52
CA PHE A 36 -3.54 5.49 -1.30
C PHE A 36 -2.27 5.18 -0.50
N PHE A 37 -1.18 5.82 -0.91
CA PHE A 37 0.13 5.70 -0.25
C PHE A 37 0.59 7.09 0.17
N PRO A 38 0.19 7.57 1.36
CA PRO A 38 0.61 8.88 1.84
C PRO A 38 2.12 8.93 2.04
N LYS A 39 2.74 9.99 1.56
CA LYS A 39 4.17 10.23 1.68
C LYS A 39 4.40 11.66 2.11
N PHE A 40 5.61 11.93 2.58
CA PHE A 40 5.99 13.28 2.99
C PHE A 40 5.79 14.31 1.86
N SER A 41 6.13 13.94 0.63
CA SER A 41 6.06 14.83 -0.52
C SER A 41 4.67 14.88 -1.17
N GLY A 42 3.71 14.07 -0.72
CA GLY A 42 2.36 14.01 -1.28
C GLY A 42 1.82 12.60 -1.21
N THR A 43 0.57 12.43 -1.62
CA THR A 43 -0.11 11.13 -1.59
C THR A 43 -0.17 10.54 -2.99
N SER A 44 0.41 9.35 -3.14
CA SER A 44 0.27 8.55 -4.36
C SER A 44 -1.03 7.78 -4.29
N TYR A 45 -1.66 7.57 -5.43
CA TYR A 45 -2.91 6.81 -5.52
C TYR A 45 -2.87 5.91 -6.75
N LEU A 46 -3.63 4.81 -6.68
CA LEU A 46 -3.67 3.84 -7.76
C LEU A 46 -5.06 3.21 -7.79
N PRO A 47 -5.75 3.23 -8.96
CA PRO A 47 -7.00 2.50 -9.10
C PRO A 47 -6.75 1.01 -8.96
N TYR A 48 -7.68 0.30 -8.31
CA TYR A 48 -7.52 -1.15 -8.12
C TYR A 48 -7.41 -1.90 -9.46
N GLY A 49 -8.08 -1.44 -10.49
CA GLY A 49 -8.01 -2.05 -11.81
C GLY A 49 -6.63 -2.00 -12.46
N GLN A 50 -5.73 -1.16 -11.95
CA GLN A 50 -4.36 -1.06 -12.44
C GLN A 50 -3.34 -1.79 -11.56
N ILE A 51 -3.80 -2.57 -10.60
CA ILE A 51 -2.92 -3.36 -9.76
C ILE A 51 -2.75 -4.74 -10.39
N ARG A 52 -1.53 -5.04 -10.81
CA ARG A 52 -1.19 -6.34 -11.39
C ARG A 52 -0.88 -7.37 -10.31
N GLY A 53 -0.18 -6.96 -9.27
CA GLY A 53 0.19 -7.85 -8.19
C GLY A 53 0.29 -7.12 -6.86
N ALA A 54 0.05 -7.85 -5.78
CA ALA A 54 0.19 -7.32 -4.43
C ALA A 54 0.67 -8.46 -3.52
N TRP A 55 1.60 -8.13 -2.64
CA TRP A 55 2.17 -9.12 -1.71
C TRP A 55 2.70 -8.43 -0.47
N LEU A 56 3.00 -9.22 0.54
CA LEU A 56 3.70 -8.74 1.73
C LEU A 56 5.18 -9.06 1.62
N ARG A 57 5.99 -8.10 1.99
CA ARG A 57 7.43 -8.26 2.09
C ARG A 57 7.84 -8.05 3.53
N VAL A 58 8.60 -8.99 4.07
CA VAL A 58 9.15 -8.88 5.42
C VAL A 58 10.63 -8.56 5.29
N GLU A 59 11.06 -7.47 5.92
CA GLU A 59 12.45 -7.07 5.97
C GLU A 59 12.93 -7.10 7.40
N GLU A 60 14.03 -7.81 7.64
CA GLU A 60 14.66 -7.83 8.95
C GLU A 60 15.47 -6.55 9.14
N VAL A 61 15.22 -5.88 10.25
CA VAL A 61 15.93 -4.67 10.62
C VAL A 61 16.78 -4.96 11.87
N ILE A 62 18.05 -4.63 11.80
CA ILE A 62 18.96 -4.72 12.93
C ILE A 62 19.19 -3.29 13.44
N ALA A 63 18.78 -3.03 14.66
CA ALA A 63 18.94 -1.72 15.27
C ALA A 63 19.84 -1.82 16.49
N LYS A 64 20.74 -0.85 16.65
CA LYS A 64 21.52 -0.72 17.87
C LYS A 64 20.69 0.00 18.92
N VAL A 65 20.64 -0.61 20.09
CA VAL A 65 20.01 -0.01 21.27
C VAL A 65 21.07 0.16 22.34
N CYS A 66 20.77 0.90 23.40
CA CYS A 66 21.75 1.22 24.44
C CYS A 66 22.34 -0.02 25.12
N CYS A 67 21.64 -1.14 25.11
CA CYS A 67 22.08 -2.39 25.73
C CYS A 67 22.51 -3.47 24.73
N GLY A 68 22.73 -3.10 23.45
CA GLY A 68 23.14 -4.06 22.43
C GLY A 68 22.41 -3.86 21.13
N ARG A 69 22.07 -4.97 20.47
CA ARG A 69 21.33 -4.96 19.21
C ARG A 69 19.97 -5.59 19.39
N ALA A 70 18.99 -5.01 18.73
CA ALA A 70 17.67 -5.61 18.62
C ALA A 70 17.37 -5.90 17.16
N ASN A 71 16.87 -7.10 16.89
CA ASN A 71 16.39 -7.49 15.57
C ASN A 71 14.87 -7.44 15.58
N PHE A 72 14.29 -6.84 14.56
CA PHE A 72 12.84 -6.87 14.39
C PHE A 72 12.50 -6.86 12.92
N ASP A 73 11.33 -7.40 12.61
CA ASP A 73 10.85 -7.47 11.25
C ASP A 73 9.98 -6.27 10.94
N GLN A 74 10.18 -5.68 9.77
CA GLN A 74 9.28 -4.69 9.21
C GLN A 74 8.48 -5.34 8.09
N ILE A 75 7.18 -5.12 8.10
CA ILE A 75 6.26 -5.71 7.13
C ILE A 75 5.79 -4.60 6.20
N PHE A 76 5.90 -4.85 4.91
CA PHE A 76 5.48 -3.90 3.87
C PHE A 76 4.43 -4.53 2.98
N LEU A 77 3.38 -3.77 2.71
CA LEU A 77 2.48 -4.07 1.60
C LEU A 77 3.15 -3.55 0.33
N VAL A 78 3.34 -4.42 -0.64
CA VAL A 78 3.95 -4.06 -1.92
C VAL A 78 2.91 -4.26 -3.01
N VAL A 79 2.77 -3.25 -3.86
CA VAL A 79 1.80 -3.25 -4.96
C VAL A 79 2.55 -2.92 -6.24
N GLU A 80 2.35 -3.76 -7.25
CA GLU A 80 2.89 -3.54 -8.60
C GLU A 80 1.75 -3.16 -9.54
N ASP A 81 1.92 -2.05 -10.27
CA ASP A 81 0.91 -1.63 -11.23
C ASP A 81 1.16 -2.28 -12.61
N THR A 82 0.24 -2.01 -13.54
CA THR A 82 0.32 -2.58 -14.88
C THR A 82 1.50 -2.06 -15.70
N ASN A 83 2.13 -0.99 -15.27
CA ASN A 83 3.33 -0.44 -15.89
C ASN A 83 4.62 -0.98 -15.27
N GLY A 84 4.51 -1.83 -14.26
CA GLY A 84 5.66 -2.40 -13.58
C GLY A 84 6.21 -1.54 -12.47
N GLN A 85 5.56 -0.43 -12.13
CA GLN A 85 5.99 0.42 -11.02
C GLN A 85 5.56 -0.18 -9.70
N ILE A 86 6.42 -0.06 -8.72
CA ILE A 86 6.22 -0.63 -7.39
C ILE A 86 5.93 0.49 -6.41
N ARG A 87 4.88 0.28 -5.62
CA ARG A 87 4.56 1.14 -4.48
C ARG A 87 4.51 0.29 -3.23
N ARG A 88 4.99 0.82 -2.12
CA ARG A 88 4.96 0.07 -0.87
C ARG A 88 4.55 0.95 0.29
N ALA A 89 3.96 0.33 1.29
CA ALA A 89 3.57 0.99 2.53
C ALA A 89 3.88 0.07 3.71
N GLN A 90 4.46 0.62 4.75
CA GLN A 90 4.74 -0.15 5.95
C GLN A 90 3.45 -0.48 6.68
N MET A 91 3.34 -1.73 7.14
CA MET A 91 2.25 -2.20 7.98
C MET A 91 2.73 -2.32 9.41
N ASP A 92 1.86 -2.07 10.37
CA ASP A 92 2.21 -2.18 11.78
C ASP A 92 2.24 -3.65 12.21
N THR A 93 1.36 -4.46 11.64
CA THR A 93 1.26 -5.88 11.95
C THR A 93 1.02 -6.70 10.69
N ARG A 94 1.28 -8.00 10.77
CA ARG A 94 0.96 -8.92 9.69
C ARG A 94 -0.53 -8.98 9.41
N ALA A 95 -1.34 -8.89 10.46
CA ALA A 95 -2.80 -8.90 10.31
C ALA A 95 -3.29 -7.73 9.46
N GLN A 96 -2.70 -6.55 9.62
CA GLN A 96 -3.01 -5.40 8.77
C GLN A 96 -2.64 -5.67 7.32
N GLY A 97 -1.47 -6.29 7.09
CA GLY A 97 -1.04 -6.65 5.75
C GLY A 97 -1.98 -7.64 5.08
N ASP A 98 -2.39 -8.67 5.81
CA ASP A 98 -3.33 -9.66 5.30
C ASP A 98 -4.68 -9.03 4.98
N ALA A 99 -5.16 -8.12 5.83
CA ALA A 99 -6.41 -7.38 5.59
C ALA A 99 -6.30 -6.51 4.33
N ALA A 100 -5.15 -5.87 4.11
CA ALA A 100 -4.92 -5.06 2.93
C ALA A 100 -4.94 -5.91 1.65
N LEU A 101 -4.27 -7.07 1.68
CA LEU A 101 -4.29 -7.99 0.54
C LEU A 101 -5.70 -8.48 0.23
N ALA A 102 -6.47 -8.82 1.26
CA ALA A 102 -7.86 -9.25 1.10
C ALA A 102 -8.71 -8.14 0.48
N HIS A 103 -8.51 -6.90 0.91
CA HIS A 103 -9.24 -5.76 0.35
C HIS A 103 -8.91 -5.56 -1.14
N VAL A 104 -7.64 -5.61 -1.49
CA VAL A 104 -7.21 -5.49 -2.89
C VAL A 104 -7.81 -6.61 -3.74
N ALA A 105 -7.77 -7.84 -3.25
CA ALA A 105 -8.34 -8.98 -3.97
C ALA A 105 -9.84 -8.85 -4.16
N ALA A 106 -10.54 -8.32 -3.17
CA ALA A 106 -11.99 -8.09 -3.26
C ALA A 106 -12.33 -7.02 -4.31
N GLN A 107 -11.51 -5.98 -4.41
CA GLN A 107 -11.74 -4.90 -5.36
C GLN A 107 -11.28 -5.25 -6.77
N ASN A 108 -10.28 -6.11 -6.90
CA ASN A 108 -9.78 -6.55 -8.20
C ASN A 108 -9.39 -8.03 -8.15
N PRO A 109 -10.33 -8.94 -8.44
CA PRO A 109 -10.04 -10.38 -8.40
C PRO A 109 -8.95 -10.84 -9.37
N ALA A 110 -8.62 -10.04 -10.39
CA ALA A 110 -7.57 -10.38 -11.36
C ALA A 110 -6.17 -10.10 -10.82
N THR A 111 -6.03 -9.41 -9.69
CA THR A 111 -4.73 -9.11 -9.09
C THR A 111 -4.11 -10.39 -8.54
N HIS A 112 -2.84 -10.61 -8.87
CA HIS A 112 -2.07 -11.69 -8.25
C HIS A 112 -1.76 -11.33 -6.80
N ILE A 113 -2.21 -12.17 -5.88
CA ILE A 113 -1.94 -12.00 -4.46
C ILE A 113 -0.86 -12.97 -4.05
N GLY A 114 0.13 -12.47 -3.34
CA GLY A 114 1.28 -13.25 -2.90
C GLY A 114 2.50 -12.97 -3.75
N PHE A 115 3.63 -13.49 -3.32
CA PHE A 115 4.90 -13.23 -3.96
C PHE A 115 4.99 -13.96 -5.31
N GLN A 116 5.32 -13.19 -6.35
CA GLN A 116 5.51 -13.71 -7.70
C GLN A 116 6.98 -13.65 -8.08
N LYS A 117 7.45 -14.73 -8.57
CA LYS A 117 8.80 -14.82 -9.12
C LYS A 117 8.75 -14.70 -10.64
#